data_41c409feb63dae760230c502eef3e21d
#
_entry.id   41c409feb63dae760230c502eef3e21d
#
_cell.length_a   1.000
_cell.length_b   1.000
_cell.length_c   1.000
_cell.angle_alpha   90.00
_cell.angle_beta   90.00
_cell.angle_gamma   90.00
#
_symmetry.space_group_name_H-M   'P 1'
#
loop_
_entity.id
_entity.type
_entity.pdbx_description
1 polymer ?
#
loop_
_entity_poly.entity_id
_entity_poly.type
_entity_poly.pdbx_seq_one_letter_code
_entity_poly.pdbx_strand_id
1 'polypeptide(L)'
;MRVSPIGFLVAMTLLYAVGAQVPGCAQAQAAQPQRRLYAVNESSSDRGTISVYDIDAGHRLIKTIWTVPNVGDVRGVAGSAVTGKLYVAYFDASSIGKIFCIDIYTEKLLWDKMVSPGIDRLAIEPAGHLLYVPTWEGGTADYVNVLDANTGDVVKSIHFSNRSHDTQYPLSGPIFQETKAADGSGRYLYRIDPQSYAVSRIGPYSDVLGPYAVDGKSRFAVDDVTNLWGMQVADLKTGRIVTAILPHHPPGVAGLMHGIGWTPDQTEVWQSSSGGDPHIYIWDMTNPMMPVFKQTLGLESGRGSHWLTFAINGDFAYIAPEKNSPQGTEVFDAHTHAYVGTIGSSEDMIEIDFKGGKISQIGDQYGIGRR
;
A
#
# COMPACT_ATOMS: atom_id res chain seq x y z
N MET A 1 -67.91 -30.81 -65.24
CA MET A 1 -66.76 -30.18 -65.98
C MET A 1 -65.55 -30.15 -65.05
N ARG A 2 -64.58 -30.94 -65.39
CA ARG A 2 -63.29 -31.03 -64.61
C ARG A 2 -62.28 -30.15 -65.28
N VAL A 3 -61.60 -29.27 -64.49
CA VAL A 3 -60.48 -28.51 -64.94
C VAL A 3 -59.29 -28.89 -64.09
N SER A 4 -58.24 -29.41 -64.74
CA SER A 4 -56.98 -29.82 -64.15
C SER A 4 -56.04 -28.58 -63.96
N PRO A 5 -55.24 -28.51 -62.94
CA PRO A 5 -54.24 -27.50 -62.84
C PRO A 5 -52.89 -27.95 -63.42
N ILE A 6 -52.26 -27.05 -64.18
CA ILE A 6 -50.92 -27.17 -64.78
C ILE A 6 -49.86 -26.86 -63.70
N GLY A 7 -48.97 -27.84 -63.51
CA GLY A 7 -47.84 -27.65 -62.60
C GLY A 7 -46.71 -26.88 -63.27
N PHE A 8 -46.25 -25.82 -62.55
CA PHE A 8 -45.01 -25.11 -62.88
C PHE A 8 -43.85 -25.71 -62.12
N LEU A 9 -42.88 -26.22 -62.84
CA LEU A 9 -41.62 -26.76 -62.29
C LEU A 9 -40.65 -25.58 -62.24
N VAL A 10 -40.30 -25.10 -61.03
CA VAL A 10 -39.24 -24.10 -60.86
C VAL A 10 -37.94 -24.84 -60.57
N ALA A 11 -37.01 -24.78 -61.50
CA ALA A 11 -35.68 -25.28 -61.32
C ALA A 11 -34.84 -24.32 -60.43
N MET A 12 -34.48 -24.79 -59.26
CA MET A 12 -33.65 -24.01 -58.30
C MET A 12 -32.18 -24.32 -58.60
N THR A 13 -31.46 -23.36 -59.20
CA THR A 13 -30.01 -23.46 -59.43
C THR A 13 -29.30 -23.11 -58.16
N LEU A 14 -28.64 -24.08 -57.51
CA LEU A 14 -27.75 -23.87 -56.36
C LEU A 14 -26.43 -23.25 -56.84
N LEU A 15 -26.19 -21.98 -56.58
CA LEU A 15 -24.87 -21.38 -56.67
C LEU A 15 -24.06 -21.73 -55.41
N TYR A 16 -23.03 -22.57 -55.55
CA TYR A 16 -22.01 -22.76 -54.54
C TYR A 16 -21.10 -21.54 -54.51
N ALA A 17 -21.28 -20.69 -53.52
CA ALA A 17 -20.29 -19.67 -53.23
C ALA A 17 -19.10 -20.31 -52.50
N VAL A 18 -17.96 -20.49 -53.19
CA VAL A 18 -16.70 -20.85 -52.54
C VAL A 18 -16.23 -19.61 -51.80
N GLY A 19 -16.54 -19.55 -50.49
CA GLY A 19 -16.00 -18.56 -49.59
C GLY A 19 -14.49 -18.78 -49.41
N ALA A 20 -13.69 -17.88 -49.97
CA ALA A 20 -12.26 -17.79 -49.65
C ALA A 20 -12.17 -17.37 -48.15
N GLN A 21 -11.72 -18.29 -47.30
CA GLN A 21 -11.34 -17.96 -45.94
C GLN A 21 -10.11 -17.03 -45.99
N VAL A 22 -10.31 -15.78 -45.72
CA VAL A 22 -9.23 -14.84 -45.40
C VAL A 22 -8.57 -15.36 -44.14
N PRO A 23 -7.25 -15.63 -44.12
CA PRO A 23 -6.58 -16.02 -42.90
C PRO A 23 -6.76 -14.87 -41.90
N GLY A 24 -7.53 -15.12 -40.82
CA GLY A 24 -7.73 -14.14 -39.76
C GLY A 24 -6.36 -13.79 -39.21
N CYS A 25 -6.01 -12.51 -39.25
CA CYS A 25 -4.92 -11.98 -38.44
C CYS A 25 -5.23 -12.36 -37.00
N ALA A 26 -4.49 -13.33 -36.47
CA ALA A 26 -4.48 -13.59 -35.03
C ALA A 26 -4.04 -12.27 -34.37
N GLN A 27 -4.99 -11.54 -33.81
CA GLN A 27 -4.65 -10.42 -32.92
C GLN A 27 -3.78 -11.02 -31.84
N ALA A 28 -2.51 -10.61 -31.80
CA ALA A 28 -1.61 -10.98 -30.70
C ALA A 28 -2.30 -10.52 -29.42
N GLN A 29 -2.78 -11.46 -28.63
CA GLN A 29 -3.39 -11.19 -27.33
C GLN A 29 -2.32 -10.47 -26.51
N ALA A 30 -2.59 -9.23 -26.13
CA ALA A 30 -1.65 -8.44 -25.36
C ALA A 30 -1.28 -9.25 -24.12
N ALA A 31 0.01 -9.50 -23.93
CA ALA A 31 0.50 -10.25 -22.78
C ALA A 31 -0.03 -9.63 -21.51
N GLN A 32 -0.67 -10.44 -20.66
CA GLN A 32 -1.14 -9.99 -19.34
C GLN A 32 0.07 -9.53 -18.54
N PRO A 33 -0.08 -8.53 -17.67
CA PRO A 33 0.98 -8.14 -16.77
C PRO A 33 1.35 -9.31 -15.86
N GLN A 34 2.64 -9.40 -15.52
CA GLN A 34 3.13 -10.32 -14.48
C GLN A 34 3.12 -9.56 -13.17
N ARG A 35 2.26 -9.94 -12.27
CA ARG A 35 2.07 -9.30 -10.97
C ARG A 35 3.01 -9.91 -9.94
N ARG A 36 3.81 -9.10 -9.28
CA ARG A 36 4.82 -9.53 -8.31
C ARG A 36 4.68 -8.76 -7.00
N LEU A 37 4.54 -9.50 -5.90
CA LEU A 37 4.60 -8.91 -4.56
C LEU A 37 6.03 -9.00 -4.05
N TYR A 38 6.62 -7.86 -3.73
CA TYR A 38 7.91 -7.72 -3.07
C TYR A 38 7.67 -7.52 -1.59
N ALA A 39 8.00 -8.52 -0.78
CA ALA A 39 7.84 -8.50 0.66
C ALA A 39 9.23 -8.40 1.30
N VAL A 40 9.49 -7.27 1.97
CA VAL A 40 10.77 -7.04 2.64
C VAL A 40 10.75 -7.77 3.97
N ASN A 41 11.63 -8.75 4.15
CA ASN A 41 11.67 -9.53 5.37
C ASN A 41 12.40 -8.76 6.46
N GLU A 42 11.75 -8.67 7.60
CA GLU A 42 12.36 -8.15 8.80
C GLU A 42 13.47 -9.08 9.27
N SER A 43 14.49 -8.47 9.79
CA SER A 43 15.66 -9.04 10.44
C SER A 43 16.14 -10.41 9.93
N SER A 44 17.35 -10.44 9.45
CA SER A 44 18.17 -11.64 9.55
C SER A 44 19.45 -11.27 10.27
N SER A 45 20.01 -12.18 11.06
CA SER A 45 21.28 -11.99 11.73
C SER A 45 22.43 -11.64 10.78
N ASP A 46 22.28 -11.96 9.48
CA ASP A 46 23.34 -11.83 8.51
C ASP A 46 23.04 -10.83 7.39
N ARG A 47 21.86 -10.92 6.75
CA ARG A 47 21.49 -10.07 5.61
C ARG A 47 19.97 -9.90 5.53
N GLY A 48 19.53 -8.69 5.18
CA GLY A 48 18.16 -8.46 4.80
C GLY A 48 17.81 -9.17 3.49
N THR A 49 16.56 -9.55 3.34
CA THR A 49 16.06 -10.22 2.15
C THR A 49 14.74 -9.62 1.69
N ILE A 50 14.47 -9.73 0.39
CA ILE A 50 13.17 -9.44 -0.20
C ILE A 50 12.65 -10.71 -0.84
N SER A 51 11.54 -11.23 -0.34
CA SER A 51 10.83 -12.35 -0.97
C SER A 51 9.94 -11.84 -2.09
N VAL A 52 10.05 -12.44 -3.27
CA VAL A 52 9.24 -12.07 -4.44
C VAL A 52 8.26 -13.18 -4.73
N TYR A 53 6.97 -12.86 -4.68
CA TYR A 53 5.87 -13.79 -4.91
C TYR A 53 5.18 -13.52 -6.24
N ASP A 54 4.72 -14.57 -6.89
CA ASP A 54 3.85 -14.53 -8.07
C ASP A 54 2.40 -14.47 -7.60
N ILE A 55 1.78 -13.29 -7.68
CA ILE A 55 0.41 -13.07 -7.21
C ILE A 55 -0.57 -13.96 -7.97
N ASP A 56 -0.44 -14.02 -9.31
CA ASP A 56 -1.37 -14.76 -10.18
C ASP A 56 -1.19 -16.27 -10.10
N ALA A 57 -0.07 -16.74 -9.54
CA ALA A 57 0.18 -18.17 -9.29
C ALA A 57 -0.07 -18.57 -7.81
N GLY A 58 -1.06 -17.95 -7.17
CA GLY A 58 -1.43 -18.23 -5.78
C GLY A 58 -0.36 -17.81 -4.78
N HIS A 59 0.27 -16.67 -5.02
CA HIS A 59 1.34 -16.12 -4.17
C HIS A 59 2.53 -17.07 -4.00
N ARG A 60 2.86 -17.81 -5.03
CA ARG A 60 4.01 -18.73 -5.02
C ARG A 60 5.31 -17.92 -4.94
N LEU A 61 6.17 -18.23 -3.97
CA LEU A 61 7.52 -17.69 -3.88
C LEU A 61 8.31 -18.02 -5.14
N ILE A 62 8.83 -17.02 -5.84
CA ILE A 62 9.63 -17.21 -7.08
C ILE A 62 11.11 -17.08 -6.81
N LYS A 63 11.49 -16.16 -5.95
CA LYS A 63 12.89 -15.88 -5.60
C LYS A 63 13.02 -15.11 -4.31
N THR A 64 14.23 -15.09 -3.77
CA THR A 64 14.65 -14.22 -2.67
C THR A 64 15.83 -13.36 -3.16
N ILE A 65 15.71 -12.05 -3.01
CA ILE A 65 16.76 -11.07 -3.30
C ILE A 65 17.51 -10.82 -1.99
N TRP A 66 18.82 -10.99 -2.01
CA TRP A 66 19.68 -10.69 -0.88
C TRP A 66 20.10 -9.21 -0.93
N THR A 67 19.87 -8.49 0.16
CA THR A 67 20.12 -7.05 0.24
C THR A 67 21.38 -6.72 1.06
N VAL A 68 21.32 -5.68 1.85
CA VAL A 68 22.43 -5.22 2.70
C VAL A 68 22.62 -6.08 3.95
N PRO A 69 23.82 -6.16 4.53
CA PRO A 69 24.04 -6.84 5.81
C PRO A 69 23.42 -6.07 6.98
N ASN A 70 23.22 -6.78 8.09
CA ASN A 70 22.83 -6.20 9.39
C ASN A 70 21.51 -5.42 9.37
N VAL A 71 20.52 -5.87 8.63
CA VAL A 71 19.16 -5.33 8.71
C VAL A 71 18.54 -5.79 10.03
N GLY A 72 18.33 -4.87 10.94
CA GLY A 72 17.75 -5.16 12.26
C GLY A 72 16.23 -5.04 12.26
N ASP A 73 15.71 -4.07 11.52
CA ASP A 73 14.28 -3.73 11.56
C ASP A 73 13.89 -2.93 10.32
N VAL A 74 12.99 -3.44 9.52
CA VAL A 74 12.47 -2.74 8.34
C VAL A 74 11.33 -1.82 8.77
N ARG A 75 11.30 -0.61 8.20
CA ARG A 75 10.34 0.44 8.59
C ARG A 75 9.53 1.01 7.43
N GLY A 76 9.87 0.66 6.19
CA GLY A 76 9.12 1.15 5.06
C GLY A 76 9.71 0.77 3.72
N VAL A 77 8.86 0.70 2.71
CA VAL A 77 9.21 0.42 1.33
C VAL A 77 8.54 1.41 0.38
N ALA A 78 9.26 1.87 -0.62
CA ALA A 78 8.71 2.68 -1.71
C ALA A 78 9.35 2.32 -3.03
N GLY A 79 8.64 2.49 -4.14
CA GLY A 79 9.15 2.17 -5.45
C GLY A 79 8.73 3.17 -6.52
N SER A 80 9.53 3.26 -7.58
CA SER A 80 9.24 4.13 -8.73
C SER A 80 9.28 3.35 -10.02
N ALA A 81 8.16 3.32 -10.72
CA ALA A 81 8.07 2.75 -12.07
C ALA A 81 8.85 3.61 -13.10
N VAL A 82 8.98 4.91 -12.84
CA VAL A 82 9.70 5.84 -13.73
C VAL A 82 11.19 5.56 -13.73
N THR A 83 11.77 5.32 -12.54
CA THR A 83 13.21 5.12 -12.39
C THR A 83 13.63 3.66 -12.28
N GLY A 84 12.68 2.73 -12.10
CA GLY A 84 12.95 1.30 -11.92
C GLY A 84 13.68 0.97 -10.61
N LYS A 85 13.44 1.75 -9.58
CA LYS A 85 14.14 1.62 -8.28
C LYS A 85 13.19 1.29 -7.14
N LEU A 86 13.70 0.50 -6.20
CA LEU A 86 13.04 0.17 -4.94
C LEU A 86 13.91 0.69 -3.78
N TYR A 87 13.26 1.31 -2.82
CA TYR A 87 13.86 1.92 -1.64
C TYR A 87 13.31 1.26 -0.38
N VAL A 88 14.17 0.94 0.56
CA VAL A 88 13.78 0.32 1.82
C VAL A 88 14.42 1.08 2.97
N ALA A 89 13.55 1.56 3.87
CA ALA A 89 13.95 2.17 5.14
C ALA A 89 14.13 1.08 6.20
N TYR A 90 15.21 1.12 6.94
CA TYR A 90 15.52 0.12 7.95
C TYR A 90 16.41 0.66 9.06
N PHE A 91 16.36 0.03 10.22
CA PHE A 91 17.41 0.15 11.23
C PHE A 91 18.47 -0.93 11.02
N ASP A 92 19.72 -0.55 11.12
CA ASP A 92 20.78 -1.55 11.24
C ASP A 92 20.84 -2.15 12.66
N ALA A 93 21.71 -3.13 12.86
CA ALA A 93 21.90 -3.78 14.15
C ALA A 93 22.37 -2.83 15.29
N SER A 94 22.78 -1.61 14.96
CA SER A 94 23.13 -0.55 15.90
C SER A 94 22.02 0.46 16.12
N SER A 95 20.81 0.19 15.64
CA SER A 95 19.64 1.07 15.68
C SER A 95 19.85 2.41 14.99
N ILE A 96 20.63 2.40 13.90
CA ILE A 96 20.86 3.59 13.06
C ILE A 96 19.92 3.51 11.87
N GLY A 97 19.16 4.59 11.64
CA GLY A 97 18.22 4.70 10.52
C GLY A 97 18.94 4.84 9.18
N LYS A 98 18.65 3.93 8.28
CA LYS A 98 19.26 3.83 6.95
C LYS A 98 18.22 3.62 5.87
N ILE A 99 18.64 3.91 4.64
CA ILE A 99 17.90 3.53 3.43
C ILE A 99 18.87 2.85 2.48
N PHE A 100 18.45 1.73 1.91
CA PHE A 100 19.09 1.20 0.72
C PHE A 100 18.19 1.33 -0.51
N CYS A 101 18.83 1.41 -1.67
CA CYS A 101 18.19 1.45 -2.98
C CYS A 101 18.70 0.31 -3.84
N ILE A 102 17.77 -0.42 -4.46
CA ILE A 102 18.09 -1.42 -5.47
C ILE A 102 17.48 -1.05 -6.83
N ASP A 103 18.15 -1.46 -7.89
CA ASP A 103 17.59 -1.49 -9.24
C ASP A 103 16.68 -2.70 -9.38
N ILE A 104 15.42 -2.51 -9.71
CA ILE A 104 14.40 -3.58 -9.75
C ILE A 104 14.70 -4.59 -10.87
N TYR A 105 15.29 -4.14 -12.00
CA TYR A 105 15.55 -5.02 -13.14
C TYR A 105 16.77 -5.92 -12.94
N THR A 106 17.82 -5.37 -12.34
CA THR A 106 19.08 -6.08 -12.12
C THR A 106 19.24 -6.63 -10.72
N GLU A 107 18.36 -6.21 -9.79
CA GLU A 107 18.37 -6.54 -8.36
C GLU A 107 19.66 -6.15 -7.64
N LYS A 108 20.42 -5.24 -8.24
CA LYS A 108 21.68 -4.77 -7.68
C LYS A 108 21.46 -3.63 -6.71
N LEU A 109 22.20 -3.67 -5.60
CA LEU A 109 22.32 -2.55 -4.68
C LEU A 109 22.96 -1.36 -5.43
N LEU A 110 22.28 -0.21 -5.41
CA LEU A 110 22.76 1.03 -5.98
C LEU A 110 23.47 1.88 -4.93
N TRP A 111 22.85 2.00 -3.76
CA TRP A 111 23.42 2.71 -2.61
C TRP A 111 22.76 2.23 -1.30
N ASP A 112 23.48 2.42 -0.18
CA ASP A 112 23.04 2.19 1.20
C ASP A 112 23.60 3.32 2.05
N LYS A 113 22.73 4.10 2.70
CA LYS A 113 23.13 5.31 3.41
C LYS A 113 22.40 5.50 4.73
N MET A 114 23.14 6.00 5.71
CA MET A 114 22.55 6.63 6.89
C MET A 114 21.91 7.96 6.48
N VAL A 115 20.67 8.17 6.86
CA VAL A 115 19.91 9.37 6.48
C VAL A 115 19.42 10.17 7.68
N SER A 116 19.27 9.50 8.84
CA SER A 116 18.82 10.12 10.08
C SER A 116 19.15 9.22 11.27
N PRO A 117 19.21 9.75 12.50
CA PRO A 117 19.23 8.92 13.71
C PRO A 117 18.02 8.00 13.83
N GLY A 118 16.83 8.49 13.40
CA GLY A 118 15.59 7.73 13.33
C GLY A 118 15.12 7.54 11.89
N ILE A 119 14.20 6.62 11.68
CA ILE A 119 13.64 6.29 10.37
C ILE A 119 12.21 5.78 10.55
N ASP A 120 11.39 5.97 9.52
CA ASP A 120 10.03 5.42 9.46
C ASP A 120 9.54 5.28 8.02
N ARG A 121 8.24 5.04 7.81
CA ARG A 121 7.64 4.79 6.51
C ARG A 121 7.82 5.98 5.58
N LEU A 122 8.54 5.73 4.50
CA LEU A 122 8.94 6.72 3.51
C LEU A 122 7.95 6.77 2.34
N ALA A 123 7.98 7.89 1.63
CA ALA A 123 7.24 8.06 0.38
C ALA A 123 8.16 8.56 -0.74
N ILE A 124 7.83 8.16 -1.98
CA ILE A 124 8.50 8.67 -3.17
C ILE A 124 7.54 9.55 -3.98
N GLU A 125 8.03 10.64 -4.55
CA GLU A 125 7.23 11.44 -5.45
C GLU A 125 6.91 10.71 -6.76
N PRO A 126 5.82 11.05 -7.46
CA PRO A 126 5.43 10.39 -8.71
C PRO A 126 6.50 10.43 -9.80
N ALA A 127 7.34 11.48 -9.85
CA ALA A 127 8.43 11.60 -10.82
C ALA A 127 9.64 10.70 -10.47
N GLY A 128 9.72 10.19 -9.25
CA GLY A 128 10.75 9.26 -8.81
C GLY A 128 12.12 9.89 -8.51
N HIS A 129 12.17 11.22 -8.30
CA HIS A 129 13.43 11.93 -8.05
C HIS A 129 13.66 12.28 -6.59
N LEU A 130 12.60 12.39 -5.79
CA LEU A 130 12.68 12.78 -4.38
C LEU A 130 11.99 11.76 -3.48
N LEU A 131 12.69 11.37 -2.40
CA LEU A 131 12.17 10.58 -1.30
C LEU A 131 11.88 11.49 -0.12
N TYR A 132 10.78 11.24 0.57
CA TYR A 132 10.38 11.91 1.81
C TYR A 132 10.46 10.90 2.93
N VAL A 133 11.32 11.18 3.92
CA VAL A 133 11.75 10.22 4.92
C VAL A 133 11.54 10.78 6.31
N PRO A 134 10.58 10.27 7.09
CA PRO A 134 10.35 10.68 8.46
C PRO A 134 11.43 10.13 9.39
N THR A 135 11.49 10.65 10.61
CA THR A 135 12.63 10.43 11.51
C THR A 135 12.23 9.98 12.92
N TRP A 136 10.97 9.54 13.12
CA TRP A 136 10.47 9.31 14.47
C TRP A 136 11.06 8.08 15.16
N GLU A 137 10.97 6.91 14.55
CA GLU A 137 11.40 5.68 15.20
C GLU A 137 12.91 5.72 15.48
N GLY A 138 13.28 5.38 16.73
CA GLY A 138 14.66 5.40 17.18
C GLY A 138 15.32 6.78 17.31
N GLY A 139 14.63 7.87 16.91
CA GLY A 139 15.15 9.22 16.90
C GLY A 139 14.34 10.22 17.73
N THR A 140 14.90 11.41 17.88
CA THR A 140 14.23 12.57 18.52
C THR A 140 14.10 13.75 17.55
N ALA A 141 14.43 13.54 16.28
CA ALA A 141 14.42 14.59 15.28
C ALA A 141 13.00 14.99 14.89
N ASP A 142 12.80 16.27 14.64
CA ASP A 142 11.52 16.92 14.38
C ASP A 142 11.34 17.29 12.89
N TYR A 143 11.91 16.50 12.00
CA TYR A 143 11.89 16.82 10.57
C TYR A 143 11.62 15.60 9.69
N VAL A 144 11.17 15.86 8.47
CA VAL A 144 11.19 14.93 7.34
C VAL A 144 12.35 15.32 6.46
N ASN A 145 13.23 14.37 6.15
CA ASN A 145 14.27 14.55 5.15
C ASN A 145 13.72 14.35 3.75
N VAL A 146 14.08 15.23 2.85
CA VAL A 146 13.89 15.08 1.40
C VAL A 146 15.23 14.68 0.83
N LEU A 147 15.28 13.53 0.17
CA LEU A 147 16.50 12.99 -0.42
C LEU A 147 16.41 12.98 -1.94
N ASP A 148 17.55 13.22 -2.58
CA ASP A 148 17.72 12.82 -3.98
C ASP A 148 17.64 11.29 -4.08
N ALA A 149 16.65 10.78 -4.78
CA ALA A 149 16.38 9.36 -4.88
C ALA A 149 17.45 8.58 -5.68
N ASN A 150 18.28 9.26 -6.48
CA ASN A 150 19.37 8.63 -7.22
C ASN A 150 20.59 8.40 -6.35
N THR A 151 20.90 9.34 -5.45
CA THR A 151 22.12 9.34 -4.67
C THR A 151 21.92 9.01 -3.20
N GLY A 152 20.71 9.19 -2.68
CA GLY A 152 20.40 9.07 -1.25
C GLY A 152 20.89 10.27 -0.42
N ASP A 153 21.34 11.36 -1.06
CA ASP A 153 21.81 12.56 -0.36
C ASP A 153 20.63 13.42 0.10
N VAL A 154 20.71 13.93 1.32
CA VAL A 154 19.71 14.87 1.84
C VAL A 154 19.82 16.19 1.11
N VAL A 155 18.74 16.59 0.42
CA VAL A 155 18.66 17.88 -0.28
C VAL A 155 17.91 18.93 0.52
N LYS A 156 17.05 18.50 1.46
CA LYS A 156 16.25 19.40 2.29
C LYS A 156 15.82 18.67 3.56
N SER A 157 15.66 19.43 4.67
CA SER A 157 14.92 18.97 5.85
C SER A 157 13.73 19.91 6.06
N ILE A 158 12.56 19.33 6.29
CA ILE A 158 11.31 20.08 6.55
C ILE A 158 10.98 19.87 8.03
N HIS A 159 11.08 20.94 8.81
CA HIS A 159 10.88 20.90 10.25
C HIS A 159 9.40 20.99 10.65
N PHE A 160 9.06 20.26 11.69
CA PHE A 160 7.77 20.27 12.36
C PHE A 160 7.95 20.66 13.83
N SER A 161 6.85 20.80 14.55
CA SER A 161 6.90 21.06 16.00
C SER A 161 7.28 19.82 16.81
N ASN A 162 7.32 18.64 16.20
CA ASN A 162 7.65 17.37 16.86
C ASN A 162 8.09 16.29 15.88
N ARG A 163 8.45 15.12 16.42
CA ARG A 163 8.94 13.96 15.67
C ARG A 163 7.97 13.53 14.58
N SER A 164 8.46 13.38 13.35
CA SER A 164 7.67 12.95 12.19
C SER A 164 7.55 11.42 12.15
N HIS A 165 6.34 10.92 12.06
CA HIS A 165 6.00 9.52 11.86
C HIS A 165 5.62 9.29 10.39
N ASP A 166 4.76 8.41 10.01
CA ASP A 166 4.41 8.07 8.63
C ASP A 166 4.34 9.25 7.64
N THR A 167 4.94 9.06 6.46
CA THR A 167 4.84 10.01 5.34
C THR A 167 4.11 9.36 4.17
N GLN A 168 3.11 10.04 3.64
CA GLN A 168 2.38 9.58 2.45
C GLN A 168 2.43 10.61 1.33
N TYR A 169 2.73 10.12 0.14
CA TYR A 169 2.60 10.91 -1.08
C TYR A 169 1.53 10.23 -1.95
N PRO A 170 0.27 10.69 -1.91
CA PRO A 170 -0.82 10.11 -2.70
C PRO A 170 -0.55 10.18 -4.21
N LEU A 171 -1.41 9.57 -5.00
CA LEU A 171 -1.29 9.56 -6.48
C LEU A 171 -1.33 10.97 -7.09
N SER A 172 -1.87 11.92 -6.36
CA SER A 172 -1.92 13.34 -6.74
C SER A 172 -2.00 14.23 -5.51
N GLY A 173 -1.56 15.46 -5.64
CA GLY A 173 -1.70 16.47 -4.59
C GLY A 173 -0.46 16.60 -3.69
N PRO A 174 -0.66 17.09 -2.47
CA PRO A 174 0.41 17.33 -1.52
C PRO A 174 0.90 16.06 -0.83
N ILE A 175 2.00 16.19 -0.12
CA ILE A 175 2.50 15.17 0.77
C ILE A 175 1.80 15.34 2.12
N PHE A 176 1.52 14.23 2.78
CA PHE A 176 0.95 14.21 4.12
C PHE A 176 1.95 13.63 5.12
N GLN A 177 1.85 14.13 6.35
CA GLN A 177 2.74 13.75 7.43
C GLN A 177 2.01 13.82 8.77
N GLU A 178 2.11 12.80 9.57
CA GLU A 178 1.71 12.87 10.96
C GLU A 178 2.91 13.09 11.91
N THR A 179 2.63 13.56 13.12
CA THR A 179 3.65 13.70 14.17
C THR A 179 3.15 13.09 15.47
N LYS A 180 4.07 12.50 16.23
CA LYS A 180 3.79 11.86 17.52
C LYS A 180 4.15 12.81 18.65
N ALA A 181 3.21 13.66 19.07
CA ALA A 181 3.45 14.63 20.12
C ALA A 181 2.32 14.67 21.15
N ALA A 182 2.68 14.47 22.40
CA ALA A 182 1.75 14.60 23.53
C ALA A 182 1.44 16.06 23.91
N ASP A 183 2.13 17.05 23.34
CA ASP A 183 1.94 18.49 23.60
C ASP A 183 0.74 19.10 22.87
N GLY A 184 -0.03 18.28 22.16
CA GLY A 184 -1.17 18.68 21.33
C GLY A 184 -0.84 18.94 19.87
N SER A 185 0.44 19.01 19.46
CA SER A 185 0.82 19.13 18.04
C SER A 185 0.57 17.82 17.27
N GLY A 186 0.62 16.67 17.93
CA GLY A 186 0.29 15.35 17.36
C GLY A 186 -1.20 15.15 17.04
N ARG A 187 -2.06 16.15 17.28
CA ARG A 187 -3.48 16.13 16.92
C ARG A 187 -3.77 16.75 15.54
N TYR A 188 -2.75 16.86 14.69
CA TYR A 188 -2.89 17.43 13.36
C TYR A 188 -2.23 16.56 12.32
N LEU A 189 -2.93 16.37 11.20
CA LEU A 189 -2.33 15.87 9.97
C LEU A 189 -1.69 17.06 9.24
N TYR A 190 -0.41 17.00 8.99
CA TYR A 190 0.32 18.04 8.28
C TYR A 190 0.26 17.79 6.78
N ARG A 191 0.16 18.86 6.03
CA ARG A 191 0.13 18.90 4.58
C ARG A 191 1.32 19.73 4.10
N ILE A 192 2.14 19.12 3.27
CA ILE A 192 3.36 19.74 2.69
C ILE A 192 3.11 19.99 1.21
N ASP A 193 3.28 21.23 0.79
CA ASP A 193 3.29 21.57 -0.64
C ASP A 193 4.61 21.07 -1.27
N PRO A 194 4.59 20.22 -2.31
CA PRO A 194 5.79 19.61 -2.84
C PRO A 194 6.71 20.57 -3.60
N GLN A 195 6.25 21.75 -3.97
CA GLN A 195 7.05 22.74 -4.71
C GLN A 195 7.71 23.77 -3.78
N SER A 196 6.95 24.29 -2.85
CA SER A 196 7.41 25.34 -1.92
C SER A 196 7.90 24.81 -0.59
N TYR A 197 7.56 23.55 -0.26
CA TYR A 197 7.73 22.92 1.05
C TYR A 197 6.97 23.67 2.18
N ALA A 198 5.99 24.49 1.81
CA ALA A 198 5.14 25.14 2.78
C ALA A 198 4.28 24.10 3.51
N VAL A 199 4.23 24.24 4.83
CA VAL A 199 3.51 23.33 5.73
C VAL A 199 2.22 23.98 6.18
N SER A 200 1.12 23.25 6.05
CA SER A 200 -0.18 23.58 6.64
C SER A 200 -0.70 22.37 7.42
N ARG A 201 -1.78 22.55 8.20
CA ARG A 201 -2.30 21.47 9.06
C ARG A 201 -3.81 21.35 8.96
N ILE A 202 -4.30 20.12 9.17
CA ILE A 202 -5.71 19.72 9.21
C ILE A 202 -5.98 19.17 10.61
N GLY A 203 -7.08 19.56 11.22
CA GLY A 203 -7.41 19.19 12.59
C GLY A 203 -7.94 20.38 13.39
N PRO A 204 -8.00 20.31 14.75
CA PRO A 204 -7.47 19.21 15.54
C PRO A 204 -8.36 17.96 15.50
N TYR A 205 -7.73 16.79 15.51
CA TYR A 205 -8.38 15.52 15.82
C TYR A 205 -8.67 15.40 17.32
N SER A 206 -9.41 14.39 17.74
CA SER A 206 -9.81 14.21 19.15
C SER A 206 -8.63 13.93 20.07
N ASP A 207 -7.59 13.26 19.59
CA ASP A 207 -6.35 12.95 20.32
C ASP A 207 -5.17 12.86 19.35
N VAL A 208 -4.00 12.40 19.83
CA VAL A 208 -2.79 12.15 19.02
C VAL A 208 -3.10 11.13 17.94
N LEU A 209 -2.66 11.43 16.72
CA LEU A 209 -2.82 10.55 15.57
C LEU A 209 -1.97 9.28 15.72
N GLY A 210 -2.54 8.18 15.29
CA GLY A 210 -1.87 6.94 14.95
C GLY A 210 -1.55 6.86 13.47
N PRO A 211 -1.30 5.66 12.93
CA PRO A 211 -1.22 5.47 11.48
C PRO A 211 -2.45 6.00 10.77
N TYR A 212 -2.25 6.46 9.54
CA TYR A 212 -3.31 7.04 8.73
C TYR A 212 -3.19 6.58 7.28
N ALA A 213 -4.24 6.77 6.50
CA ALA A 213 -4.23 6.56 5.06
C ALA A 213 -5.00 7.67 4.35
N VAL A 214 -4.39 8.24 3.32
CA VAL A 214 -5.01 9.24 2.44
C VAL A 214 -5.55 8.55 1.20
N ASP A 215 -6.76 8.90 0.76
CA ASP A 215 -7.31 8.37 -0.48
C ASP A 215 -6.45 8.79 -1.69
N GLY A 216 -6.41 7.96 -2.75
CA GLY A 216 -5.55 8.18 -3.91
C GLY A 216 -5.77 9.53 -4.62
N LYS A 217 -6.87 10.23 -4.34
CA LYS A 217 -7.22 11.54 -4.90
C LYS A 217 -6.98 12.70 -3.93
N SER A 218 -6.39 12.45 -2.77
CA SER A 218 -6.14 13.47 -1.72
C SER A 218 -7.38 14.26 -1.30
N ARG A 219 -8.52 13.55 -1.16
CA ARG A 219 -9.79 14.16 -0.74
C ARG A 219 -10.10 13.89 0.71
N PHE A 220 -9.75 12.69 1.20
CA PHE A 220 -10.05 12.21 2.53
C PHE A 220 -8.82 11.55 3.14
N ALA A 221 -8.64 11.74 4.44
CA ALA A 221 -7.75 10.93 5.26
C ALA A 221 -8.57 10.14 6.27
N VAL A 222 -8.16 8.92 6.54
CA VAL A 222 -8.64 8.09 7.64
C VAL A 222 -7.50 7.89 8.60
N ASP A 223 -7.77 8.10 9.89
CA ASP A 223 -6.73 8.18 10.90
C ASP A 223 -7.10 7.32 12.10
N ASP A 224 -6.17 6.50 12.54
CA ASP A 224 -6.18 5.94 13.87
C ASP A 224 -5.90 7.06 14.86
N VAL A 225 -6.66 7.11 15.94
CA VAL A 225 -6.53 8.16 16.94
C VAL A 225 -6.38 7.52 18.33
N THR A 226 -5.42 7.98 19.09
CA THR A 226 -5.17 7.47 20.43
C THR A 226 -6.45 7.50 21.29
N ASN A 227 -6.68 6.44 22.05
CA ASN A 227 -7.87 6.26 22.89
C ASN A 227 -9.20 6.14 22.14
N LEU A 228 -9.19 5.95 20.82
CA LEU A 228 -10.37 5.75 20.00
C LEU A 228 -10.42 4.32 19.45
N TRP A 229 -11.44 3.55 19.78
CA TRP A 229 -11.77 2.31 19.09
C TRP A 229 -12.65 2.61 17.88
N GLY A 230 -11.98 2.73 16.74
CA GLY A 230 -12.54 3.21 15.51
C GLY A 230 -11.57 4.15 14.80
N MET A 231 -12.07 5.08 14.05
CA MET A 231 -11.25 6.03 13.29
C MET A 231 -11.87 7.43 13.24
N GLN A 232 -11.05 8.40 12.87
CA GLN A 232 -11.55 9.69 12.42
C GLN A 232 -11.28 9.86 10.92
N VAL A 233 -12.23 10.49 10.24
CA VAL A 233 -12.14 10.78 8.80
C VAL A 233 -12.15 12.28 8.61
N ALA A 234 -11.12 12.78 7.93
CA ALA A 234 -11.01 14.20 7.57
C ALA A 234 -11.32 14.44 6.09
N ASP A 235 -12.17 15.39 5.80
CA ASP A 235 -12.27 16.02 4.48
C ASP A 235 -11.09 16.99 4.33
N LEU A 236 -10.14 16.64 3.48
CA LEU A 236 -8.87 17.36 3.30
C LEU A 236 -9.04 18.73 2.63
N LYS A 237 -10.19 18.98 2.02
CA LYS A 237 -10.51 20.26 1.40
C LYS A 237 -11.13 21.24 2.40
N THR A 238 -12.04 20.75 3.24
CA THR A 238 -12.82 21.60 4.16
C THR A 238 -12.25 21.61 5.57
N GLY A 239 -11.42 20.64 5.94
CA GLY A 239 -10.94 20.41 7.29
C GLY A 239 -11.98 19.82 8.25
N ARG A 240 -13.18 19.46 7.76
CA ARG A 240 -14.20 18.79 8.56
C ARG A 240 -13.76 17.40 8.95
N ILE A 241 -13.90 17.04 10.23
CA ILE A 241 -13.59 15.72 10.77
C ILE A 241 -14.87 15.07 11.30
N VAL A 242 -15.04 13.77 11.01
CA VAL A 242 -16.08 12.94 11.58
C VAL A 242 -15.45 11.76 12.31
N THR A 243 -16.14 11.23 13.32
CA THR A 243 -15.69 10.10 14.13
C THR A 243 -16.58 8.88 13.84
N ALA A 244 -15.96 7.73 13.57
CA ALA A 244 -16.59 6.44 13.48
C ALA A 244 -16.10 5.57 14.64
N ILE A 245 -17.02 4.97 15.37
CA ILE A 245 -16.73 4.14 16.55
C ILE A 245 -17.16 2.71 16.28
N LEU A 246 -16.32 1.75 16.65
CA LEU A 246 -16.69 0.34 16.59
C LEU A 246 -17.87 0.06 17.52
N PRO A 247 -18.87 -0.71 17.07
CA PRO A 247 -20.05 -0.99 17.86
C PRO A 247 -19.75 -1.81 19.13
N HIS A 248 -18.65 -2.55 19.14
CA HIS A 248 -18.21 -3.34 20.25
C HIS A 248 -16.69 -3.26 20.40
N HIS A 249 -16.24 -2.96 21.61
CA HIS A 249 -14.85 -3.10 22.00
C HIS A 249 -14.59 -4.57 22.35
N PRO A 250 -13.58 -5.24 21.74
CA PRO A 250 -13.25 -6.61 22.09
C PRO A 250 -12.88 -6.70 23.57
N PRO A 251 -13.52 -7.60 24.35
CA PRO A 251 -13.22 -7.70 25.77
C PRO A 251 -11.80 -8.22 26.00
N GLY A 252 -11.06 -7.56 26.88
CA GLY A 252 -9.70 -7.97 27.27
C GLY A 252 -8.60 -7.56 26.31
N VAL A 253 -8.90 -6.82 25.25
CA VAL A 253 -7.90 -6.27 24.33
C VAL A 253 -7.45 -4.90 24.85
N ALA A 254 -6.16 -4.79 25.16
CA ALA A 254 -5.53 -3.55 25.63
C ALA A 254 -4.85 -2.77 24.48
N GLY A 255 -5.01 -3.23 23.23
CA GLY A 255 -4.34 -2.69 22.08
C GLY A 255 -4.88 -1.33 21.63
N LEU A 256 -4.11 -0.68 20.78
CA LEU A 256 -4.51 0.51 20.04
C LEU A 256 -4.88 0.09 18.62
N MET A 257 -5.76 0.86 17.97
CA MET A 257 -5.96 0.74 16.54
C MET A 257 -4.62 1.06 15.86
N HIS A 258 -4.24 0.24 14.89
CA HIS A 258 -2.95 0.35 14.22
C HIS A 258 -2.99 -0.36 12.86
N GLY A 259 -2.48 0.28 11.83
CA GLY A 259 -2.57 -0.20 10.47
C GLY A 259 -3.97 0.03 9.87
N ILE A 260 -4.03 1.01 8.98
CA ILE A 260 -5.27 1.43 8.34
C ILE A 260 -5.01 1.66 6.86
N GLY A 261 -5.92 1.21 5.98
CA GLY A 261 -5.77 1.35 4.54
C GLY A 261 -7.08 1.44 3.79
N TRP A 262 -7.08 2.21 2.72
CA TRP A 262 -8.16 2.23 1.74
C TRP A 262 -8.02 1.06 0.76
N THR A 263 -9.14 0.42 0.43
CA THR A 263 -9.17 -0.41 -0.78
C THR A 263 -8.88 0.45 -2.01
N PRO A 264 -8.20 -0.07 -3.05
CA PRO A 264 -7.85 0.71 -4.25
C PRO A 264 -9.06 1.33 -4.98
N ASP A 265 -10.24 0.71 -4.90
CA ASP A 265 -11.50 1.24 -5.42
C ASP A 265 -12.13 2.32 -4.51
N GLN A 266 -11.56 2.51 -3.30
CA GLN A 266 -11.97 3.50 -2.30
C GLN A 266 -13.40 3.30 -1.77
N THR A 267 -13.90 2.07 -1.80
CA THR A 267 -15.23 1.73 -1.24
C THR A 267 -15.17 1.26 0.19
N GLU A 268 -13.99 0.77 0.64
CA GLU A 268 -13.80 0.30 2.02
C GLU A 268 -12.52 0.88 2.64
N VAL A 269 -12.51 0.90 3.95
CA VAL A 269 -11.31 1.03 4.79
C VAL A 269 -11.22 -0.22 5.65
N TRP A 270 -10.03 -0.81 5.67
CA TRP A 270 -9.68 -1.89 6.56
C TRP A 270 -8.75 -1.37 7.65
N GLN A 271 -8.98 -1.80 8.88
CA GLN A 271 -8.29 -1.30 10.05
C GLN A 271 -7.91 -2.46 10.95
N SER A 272 -6.64 -2.53 11.34
CA SER A 272 -6.13 -3.51 12.27
C SER A 272 -6.03 -2.95 13.69
N SER A 273 -5.76 -3.83 14.64
CA SER A 273 -5.49 -3.47 16.02
C SER A 273 -4.21 -4.16 16.49
N SER A 274 -3.32 -3.42 17.11
CA SER A 274 -2.15 -3.98 17.79
C SER A 274 -2.52 -4.54 19.16
N GLY A 275 -1.58 -5.25 19.80
CA GLY A 275 -1.77 -5.76 21.17
C GLY A 275 -2.52 -7.08 21.25
N GLY A 276 -2.48 -7.88 20.19
CA GLY A 276 -2.95 -9.27 20.20
C GLY A 276 -4.42 -9.45 19.81
N ASP A 277 -5.08 -8.41 19.33
CA ASP A 277 -6.43 -8.53 18.77
C ASP A 277 -6.41 -9.20 17.39
N PRO A 278 -6.97 -10.41 17.23
CA PRO A 278 -6.90 -11.16 15.99
C PRO A 278 -7.97 -10.74 14.97
N HIS A 279 -8.28 -9.45 14.88
CA HIS A 279 -9.36 -8.98 14.01
C HIS A 279 -8.93 -7.83 13.12
N ILE A 280 -9.54 -7.78 11.94
CA ILE A 280 -9.58 -6.63 11.04
C ILE A 280 -11.01 -6.08 11.03
N TYR A 281 -11.12 -4.77 11.14
CA TYR A 281 -12.40 -4.05 11.13
C TYR A 281 -12.60 -3.40 9.78
N ILE A 282 -13.70 -3.71 9.11
CA ILE A 282 -14.00 -3.24 7.76
C ILE A 282 -15.14 -2.23 7.82
N TRP A 283 -14.91 -1.10 7.17
CA TRP A 283 -15.82 0.02 7.10
C TRP A 283 -16.27 0.26 5.65
N ASP A 284 -17.57 0.48 5.44
CA ASP A 284 -18.11 1.00 4.19
C ASP A 284 -17.84 2.50 4.11
N MET A 285 -17.14 2.89 3.06
CA MET A 285 -16.68 4.25 2.79
C MET A 285 -17.31 4.84 1.52
N THR A 286 -18.42 4.31 1.06
CA THR A 286 -19.16 4.87 -0.10
C THR A 286 -19.55 6.33 0.13
N ASN A 287 -19.74 6.73 1.39
CA ASN A 287 -19.77 8.10 1.82
C ASN A 287 -18.73 8.31 2.94
N PRO A 288 -17.51 8.78 2.63
CA PRO A 288 -16.44 8.89 3.61
C PRO A 288 -16.76 9.77 4.83
N MET A 289 -17.65 10.74 4.67
CA MET A 289 -18.09 11.62 5.78
C MET A 289 -19.25 11.03 6.61
N MET A 290 -19.65 9.78 6.30
CA MET A 290 -20.62 8.97 7.05
C MET A 290 -20.19 7.50 7.00
N PRO A 291 -18.98 7.15 7.49
CA PRO A 291 -18.49 5.78 7.45
C PRO A 291 -19.42 4.86 8.25
N VAL A 292 -19.66 3.66 7.71
CA VAL A 292 -20.50 2.65 8.35
C VAL A 292 -19.68 1.40 8.63
N PHE A 293 -19.69 0.95 9.89
CA PHE A 293 -19.08 -0.34 10.22
C PHE A 293 -19.77 -1.47 9.45
N LYS A 294 -18.99 -2.26 8.72
CA LYS A 294 -19.50 -3.33 7.86
C LYS A 294 -19.39 -4.68 8.53
N GLN A 295 -18.19 -5.05 8.97
CA GLN A 295 -17.95 -6.35 9.61
C GLN A 295 -16.59 -6.43 10.30
N THR A 296 -16.45 -7.45 11.12
CA THR A 296 -15.19 -7.91 11.70
C THR A 296 -14.73 -9.15 10.92
N LEU A 297 -13.45 -9.17 10.54
CA LEU A 297 -12.78 -10.30 9.91
C LEU A 297 -11.80 -10.92 10.91
N GLY A 298 -11.95 -12.19 11.22
CA GLY A 298 -11.02 -12.92 12.09
C GLY A 298 -9.77 -13.33 11.32
N LEU A 299 -8.61 -13.21 11.97
CA LEU A 299 -7.35 -13.72 11.46
C LEU A 299 -7.19 -15.19 11.78
N GLU A 300 -6.75 -16.00 10.80
CA GLU A 300 -6.53 -17.45 10.96
C GLU A 300 -5.43 -17.76 11.99
N SER A 301 -4.46 -16.87 12.11
CA SER A 301 -3.40 -16.95 13.12
C SER A 301 -3.92 -16.87 14.56
N GLY A 302 -5.09 -16.27 14.76
CA GLY A 302 -5.63 -15.98 16.10
C GLY A 302 -4.80 -14.95 16.87
N ARG A 303 -3.99 -14.12 16.18
CA ARG A 303 -3.12 -13.10 16.79
C ARG A 303 -3.30 -11.75 16.11
N GLY A 304 -2.90 -10.69 16.81
CA GLY A 304 -2.96 -9.33 16.30
C GLY A 304 -2.13 -9.11 15.04
N SER A 305 -2.50 -8.11 14.31
CA SER A 305 -1.78 -7.62 13.15
C SER A 305 -1.28 -6.20 13.38
N HIS A 306 -0.21 -5.83 12.68
CA HIS A 306 0.40 -4.51 12.83
C HIS A 306 0.13 -3.62 11.63
N TRP A 307 0.20 -4.18 10.43
CA TRP A 307 0.01 -3.42 9.20
C TRP A 307 -0.84 -4.18 8.18
N LEU A 308 -1.34 -3.45 7.20
CA LEU A 308 -2.03 -4.03 6.05
C LEU A 308 -1.75 -3.21 4.79
N THR A 309 -1.75 -3.88 3.65
CA THR A 309 -1.69 -3.25 2.33
C THR A 309 -2.57 -4.01 1.34
N PHE A 310 -2.80 -3.43 0.16
CA PHE A 310 -3.63 -4.02 -0.88
C PHE A 310 -2.83 -4.22 -2.16
N ALA A 311 -3.22 -5.23 -2.93
CA ALA A 311 -2.82 -5.36 -4.32
C ALA A 311 -3.32 -4.16 -5.14
N ILE A 312 -2.59 -3.78 -6.19
CA ILE A 312 -2.85 -2.57 -7.00
C ILE A 312 -4.28 -2.55 -7.57
N ASN A 313 -4.78 -3.71 -7.99
CA ASN A 313 -6.12 -3.82 -8.57
C ASN A 313 -7.22 -4.09 -7.53
N GLY A 314 -6.84 -4.22 -6.24
CA GLY A 314 -7.78 -4.42 -5.14
C GLY A 314 -8.34 -5.83 -5.00
N ASP A 315 -7.75 -6.84 -5.63
CA ASP A 315 -8.22 -8.23 -5.48
C ASP A 315 -7.71 -8.90 -4.19
N PHE A 316 -6.58 -8.46 -3.64
CA PHE A 316 -6.03 -9.02 -2.42
C PHE A 316 -5.70 -7.97 -1.37
N ALA A 317 -5.91 -8.33 -0.12
CA ALA A 317 -5.42 -7.65 1.07
C ALA A 317 -4.35 -8.52 1.73
N TYR A 318 -3.26 -7.90 2.15
CA TYR A 318 -2.13 -8.51 2.84
C TYR A 318 -2.09 -8.00 4.26
N ILE A 319 -2.33 -8.87 5.22
CA ILE A 319 -2.41 -8.53 6.65
C ILE A 319 -1.12 -9.02 7.32
N ALA A 320 -0.27 -8.06 7.66
CA ALA A 320 1.00 -8.35 8.29
C ALA A 320 0.82 -8.65 9.79
N PRO A 321 1.49 -9.68 10.33
CA PRO A 321 1.44 -9.97 11.75
C PRO A 321 2.16 -8.87 12.54
N GLU A 322 1.94 -8.85 13.85
CA GLU A 322 2.78 -8.04 14.73
C GLU A 322 4.24 -8.44 14.57
N LYS A 323 5.11 -7.44 14.70
CA LYS A 323 6.55 -7.55 14.58
C LYS A 323 7.12 -8.71 15.40
N ASN A 324 8.11 -9.38 14.83
CA ASN A 324 8.72 -10.58 15.41
C ASN A 324 7.77 -11.78 15.62
N SER A 325 6.61 -11.76 15.00
CA SER A 325 5.74 -12.92 14.99
C SER A 325 6.30 -14.00 14.06
N PRO A 326 6.37 -15.27 14.46
CA PRO A 326 6.76 -16.35 13.57
C PRO A 326 5.69 -16.68 12.52
N GLN A 327 4.57 -15.98 12.55
CA GLN A 327 3.46 -16.18 11.66
C GLN A 327 3.69 -15.39 10.38
N GLY A 328 3.20 -15.95 9.28
CA GLY A 328 3.26 -15.28 7.99
C GLY A 328 2.24 -14.15 7.88
N THR A 329 2.36 -13.40 6.82
CA THR A 329 1.37 -12.42 6.37
C THR A 329 0.18 -13.16 5.79
N GLU A 330 -1.01 -12.90 6.30
CA GLU A 330 -2.25 -13.50 5.82
C GLU A 330 -2.76 -12.77 4.58
N VAL A 331 -3.21 -13.55 3.60
CA VAL A 331 -3.74 -13.05 2.33
C VAL A 331 -5.24 -13.30 2.30
N PHE A 332 -6.00 -12.24 2.04
CA PHE A 332 -7.45 -12.30 1.87
C PHE A 332 -7.85 -11.81 0.48
N ASP A 333 -8.87 -12.39 -0.09
CA ASP A 333 -9.60 -11.82 -1.21
C ASP A 333 -10.33 -10.56 -0.72
N ALA A 334 -9.95 -9.40 -1.24
CA ALA A 334 -10.46 -8.14 -0.72
C ALA A 334 -11.92 -7.83 -1.14
N HIS A 335 -12.49 -8.56 -2.09
CA HIS A 335 -13.88 -8.40 -2.50
C HIS A 335 -14.82 -9.29 -1.70
N THR A 336 -14.42 -10.55 -1.46
CA THR A 336 -15.24 -11.55 -0.75
C THR A 336 -14.90 -11.63 0.73
N HIS A 337 -13.78 -11.04 1.14
CA HIS A 337 -13.21 -11.10 2.48
C HIS A 337 -12.81 -12.53 2.91
N ALA A 338 -12.67 -13.44 1.96
CA ALA A 338 -12.30 -14.82 2.22
C ALA A 338 -10.78 -14.95 2.41
N TYR A 339 -10.36 -15.75 3.39
CA TYR A 339 -8.97 -16.13 3.54
C TYR A 339 -8.49 -16.95 2.34
N VAL A 340 -7.34 -16.60 1.79
CA VAL A 340 -6.71 -17.25 0.62
C VAL A 340 -5.52 -18.09 1.02
N GLY A 341 -4.72 -17.64 1.97
CA GLY A 341 -3.51 -18.33 2.40
C GLY A 341 -2.57 -17.44 3.19
N THR A 342 -1.37 -17.96 3.46
CA THR A 342 -0.32 -17.25 4.20
C THR A 342 0.98 -17.27 3.40
N ILE A 343 1.68 -16.15 3.39
CA ILE A 343 3.03 -15.99 2.84
C ILE A 343 4.04 -15.71 3.95
N GLY A 344 5.32 -15.54 3.60
CA GLY A 344 6.34 -15.17 4.60
C GLY A 344 6.00 -13.86 5.30
N SER A 345 6.41 -13.73 6.57
CA SER A 345 6.15 -12.55 7.39
C SER A 345 6.81 -11.30 6.80
N SER A 346 6.04 -10.24 6.61
CA SER A 346 6.52 -8.92 6.22
C SER A 346 5.46 -7.87 6.52
N GLU A 347 5.87 -6.74 7.08
CA GLU A 347 5.03 -5.54 7.22
C GLU A 347 5.17 -4.62 6.00
N ASP A 348 6.30 -4.68 5.32
CA ASP A 348 6.69 -3.76 4.26
C ASP A 348 6.63 -4.46 2.91
N MET A 349 5.49 -4.33 2.25
CA MET A 349 5.20 -4.99 0.99
C MET A 349 4.79 -3.99 -0.08
N ILE A 350 5.14 -4.30 -1.32
CA ILE A 350 4.79 -3.50 -2.49
C ILE A 350 4.59 -4.40 -3.71
N GLU A 351 3.51 -4.16 -4.46
CA GLU A 351 3.29 -4.85 -5.74
C GLU A 351 4.02 -4.12 -6.86
N ILE A 352 4.68 -4.89 -7.73
CA ILE A 352 5.34 -4.40 -8.94
C ILE A 352 4.89 -5.27 -10.12
N ASP A 353 4.29 -4.64 -11.11
CA ASP A 353 3.79 -5.30 -12.30
C ASP A 353 4.70 -5.10 -13.49
N PHE A 354 4.89 -6.17 -14.25
CA PHE A 354 5.71 -6.16 -15.45
C PHE A 354 4.88 -6.51 -16.69
N LYS A 355 5.06 -5.75 -17.75
CA LYS A 355 4.50 -6.03 -19.07
C LYS A 355 5.60 -6.00 -20.12
N GLY A 356 5.81 -7.12 -20.81
CA GLY A 356 6.89 -7.24 -21.78
C GLY A 356 8.29 -7.01 -21.18
N GLY A 357 8.50 -7.42 -19.91
CA GLY A 357 9.77 -7.28 -19.21
C GLY A 357 10.06 -5.87 -18.69
N LYS A 358 9.13 -4.93 -18.82
CA LYS A 358 9.22 -3.56 -18.27
C LYS A 358 8.23 -3.38 -17.13
N ILE A 359 8.59 -2.60 -16.14
CA ILE A 359 7.66 -2.19 -15.08
C ILE A 359 6.54 -1.39 -15.75
N SER A 360 5.31 -1.80 -15.51
CA SER A 360 4.10 -1.14 -16.02
C SER A 360 3.42 -0.29 -14.96
N GLN A 361 3.54 -0.70 -13.69
CA GLN A 361 3.03 0.03 -12.53
C GLN A 361 3.67 -0.49 -11.25
N ILE A 362 3.66 0.34 -10.23
CA ILE A 362 4.07 0.01 -8.86
C ILE A 362 2.96 0.42 -7.91
N GLY A 363 2.70 -0.39 -6.92
CA GLY A 363 1.77 -0.11 -5.83
C GLY A 363 2.35 0.83 -4.80
N ASP A 364 1.69 0.89 -3.69
CA ASP A 364 2.07 1.68 -2.54
C ASP A 364 1.86 0.84 -1.27
N GLN A 365 2.73 0.96 -0.29
CA GLN A 365 2.59 0.19 0.95
C GLN A 365 1.35 0.57 1.79
N TYR A 366 0.69 1.66 1.46
CA TYR A 366 -0.56 2.10 2.09
C TYR A 366 -1.82 1.62 1.35
N GLY A 367 -1.67 0.93 0.23
CA GLY A 367 -2.79 0.39 -0.54
C GLY A 367 -3.62 1.42 -1.31
N ILE A 368 -3.09 2.62 -1.54
CA ILE A 368 -3.84 3.71 -2.20
C ILE A 368 -3.90 3.61 -3.73
N GLY A 369 -3.44 2.53 -4.32
CA GLY A 369 -3.45 2.29 -5.75
C GLY A 369 -2.05 2.24 -6.36
N ARG A 370 -1.89 2.76 -7.58
CA ARG A 370 -0.71 2.56 -8.42
C ARG A 370 0.05 3.85 -8.69
N ARG A 371 1.31 3.70 -8.96
CA ARG A 371 2.22 4.74 -9.48
C ARG A 371 2.92 4.29 -10.75
#